data_a95c4eadd6d3bbf989d6f74d16829ef6
#
_entry.id   a95c4eadd6d3bbf989d6f74d16829ef6
#
_cell.length_a   1.000
_cell.length_b   1.000
_cell.length_c   1.000
_cell.angle_alpha   90.00
_cell.angle_beta   90.00
_cell.angle_gamma   90.00
#
_symmetry.space_group_name_H-M   'P 1'
#
loop_
_entity.id
_entity.type
_entity.pdbx_description
1 polymer ?
#
loop_
_entity_poly.entity_id
_entity_poly.type
_entity_poly.pdbx_seq_one_letter_code
_entity_poly.pdbx_strand_id
1 'polypeptide(L)'
;MNTKPPVPEAPGSAGGPAAPLLEVRNLYVEYLTPRGPAQAVHNVSFSIGRGQVFGLAGESGCGKSTIAHSILRVLRPPAVITGGQIRVDGADVLKMQDAELEDFRWRKVAMVFQSAMNSLNPVITVGEQIDDVLIRHNRLSPAQARERSAELLKIVGIESARLKSFPHQMSGGMRQRVVIAIALALNPALLIMDEPTTALDVVVQKDILRQIQQLKAALGFSILFITHDVSLMVEFSDNMAVMYAGEVVEMAPAREIFSNPIHPYTRGLLSSFPSLQGRRRKLTGIPGSPPDRGYGRDPTKTI
;
A
#
# COMPACT_ATOMS: atom_id res chain seq x y z
N MET A 1 17.48 41.29 49.28
CA MET A 1 16.26 40.75 48.74
C MET A 1 16.55 40.39 47.30
N ASN A 2 16.75 39.10 47.02
CA ASN A 2 17.21 38.60 45.75
C ASN A 2 15.99 37.88 45.09
N THR A 3 15.30 38.54 44.22
CA THR A 3 14.16 37.97 43.49
C THR A 3 14.67 37.32 42.18
N LYS A 4 14.66 35.99 42.16
CA LYS A 4 14.93 35.17 41.00
C LYS A 4 13.81 35.38 39.96
N PRO A 5 14.13 35.57 38.66
CA PRO A 5 13.11 35.70 37.63
C PRO A 5 12.37 34.37 37.40
N PRO A 6 11.08 34.39 36.99
CA PRO A 6 10.30 33.18 36.76
C PRO A 6 10.82 32.42 35.54
N VAL A 7 10.92 31.09 35.71
CA VAL A 7 11.21 30.14 34.65
C VAL A 7 10.01 30.10 33.71
N PRO A 8 10.18 30.20 32.38
CA PRO A 8 9.07 30.04 31.45
C PRO A 8 8.55 28.58 31.48
N GLU A 9 7.26 28.42 31.70
CA GLU A 9 6.56 27.15 31.61
C GLU A 9 6.67 26.63 30.17
N ALA A 10 7.08 25.36 30.05
CA ALA A 10 7.07 24.62 28.77
C ALA A 10 5.63 24.52 28.28
N PRO A 11 5.37 24.69 26.97
CA PRO A 11 4.02 24.53 26.43
C PRO A 11 3.56 23.11 26.66
N GLY A 12 2.43 22.95 27.36
CA GLY A 12 1.80 21.69 27.69
C GLY A 12 1.49 20.89 26.44
N SER A 13 2.04 19.68 26.33
CA SER A 13 1.71 18.67 25.36
C SER A 13 0.35 18.04 25.69
N ALA A 14 -0.73 18.76 25.40
CA ALA A 14 -2.08 18.19 25.34
C ALA A 14 -2.38 17.78 23.88
N GLY A 15 -1.62 16.82 23.34
CA GLY A 15 -1.85 16.19 22.05
C GLY A 15 -2.53 14.84 22.28
N GLY A 16 -3.85 14.76 22.14
CA GLY A 16 -4.52 13.50 21.88
C GLY A 16 -3.91 12.83 20.61
N PRO A 17 -4.04 11.51 20.41
CA PRO A 17 -3.46 10.83 19.27
C PRO A 17 -3.90 11.53 17.98
N ALA A 18 -2.91 11.95 17.17
CA ALA A 18 -3.16 12.65 15.91
C ALA A 18 -4.11 11.80 15.04
N ALA A 19 -5.11 12.45 14.44
CA ALA A 19 -6.07 11.76 13.58
C ALA A 19 -5.35 10.96 12.48
N PRO A 20 -5.75 9.70 12.22
CA PRO A 20 -5.12 8.86 11.21
C PRO A 20 -5.29 9.46 9.82
N LEU A 21 -4.32 9.20 8.92
CA LEU A 21 -4.42 9.59 7.52
C LEU A 21 -5.45 8.73 6.77
N LEU A 22 -5.36 7.41 6.95
CA LEU A 22 -6.35 6.45 6.44
C LEU A 22 -7.05 5.78 7.60
N GLU A 23 -8.35 5.67 7.52
CA GLU A 23 -9.18 4.90 8.43
C GLU A 23 -10.18 4.05 7.64
N VAL A 24 -10.10 2.75 7.83
CA VAL A 24 -11.04 1.76 7.30
C VAL A 24 -11.81 1.19 8.48
N ARG A 25 -13.14 1.25 8.45
CA ARG A 25 -14.04 0.76 9.52
C ARG A 25 -15.06 -0.21 8.96
N ASN A 26 -15.10 -1.41 9.52
CA ASN A 26 -16.09 -2.44 9.24
C ASN A 26 -16.34 -2.61 7.73
N LEU A 27 -15.28 -2.68 6.93
CA LEU A 27 -15.36 -2.80 5.47
C LEU A 27 -15.87 -4.19 5.08
N TYR A 28 -16.89 -4.22 4.21
CA TYR A 28 -17.42 -5.42 3.57
C TYR A 28 -17.37 -5.26 2.05
N VAL A 29 -16.85 -6.28 1.36
CA VAL A 29 -16.84 -6.33 -0.10
C VAL A 29 -17.22 -7.73 -0.56
N GLU A 30 -18.15 -7.80 -1.51
CA GLU A 30 -18.65 -9.04 -2.08
C GLU A 30 -18.46 -9.06 -3.60
N TYR A 31 -18.24 -10.23 -4.16
CA TYR A 31 -18.31 -10.49 -5.59
C TYR A 31 -19.63 -11.17 -5.89
N LEU A 32 -20.46 -10.52 -6.70
CA LEU A 32 -21.75 -11.08 -7.14
C LEU A 32 -21.50 -12.18 -8.18
N THR A 33 -21.71 -13.43 -7.79
CA THR A 33 -21.51 -14.58 -8.68
C THR A 33 -22.87 -15.23 -9.02
N PRO A 34 -22.97 -16.01 -10.12
CA PRO A 34 -24.19 -16.74 -10.43
C PRO A 34 -24.65 -17.71 -9.33
N ARG A 35 -23.73 -18.08 -8.43
CA ARG A 35 -24.00 -18.99 -7.30
C ARG A 35 -24.34 -18.25 -6.00
N GLY A 36 -24.40 -16.92 -6.01
CA GLY A 36 -24.60 -16.06 -4.86
C GLY A 36 -23.39 -15.15 -4.58
N PRO A 37 -23.49 -14.23 -3.62
CA PRO A 37 -22.41 -13.33 -3.26
C PRO A 37 -21.26 -14.08 -2.58
N ALA A 38 -20.05 -13.89 -3.06
CA ALA A 38 -18.82 -14.39 -2.46
C ALA A 38 -18.14 -13.27 -1.66
N GLN A 39 -17.98 -13.46 -0.35
CA GLN A 39 -17.37 -12.47 0.53
C GLN A 39 -15.84 -12.42 0.32
N ALA A 40 -15.34 -11.31 -0.21
CA ALA A 40 -13.90 -11.09 -0.38
C ALA A 40 -13.27 -10.33 0.79
N VAL A 41 -14.05 -9.43 1.42
CA VAL A 41 -13.65 -8.67 2.61
C VAL A 41 -14.80 -8.70 3.59
N HIS A 42 -14.52 -9.07 4.83
CA HIS A 42 -15.53 -9.23 5.86
C HIS A 42 -15.08 -8.52 7.16
N ASN A 43 -15.82 -7.46 7.53
CA ASN A 43 -15.64 -6.71 8.77
C ASN A 43 -14.18 -6.23 9.01
N VAL A 44 -13.51 -5.74 7.97
CA VAL A 44 -12.12 -5.30 8.09
C VAL A 44 -12.05 -3.88 8.61
N SER A 45 -11.25 -3.69 9.67
CA SER A 45 -10.99 -2.37 10.26
C SER A 45 -9.50 -2.22 10.56
N PHE A 46 -8.91 -1.08 10.13
CA PHE A 46 -7.54 -0.69 10.46
C PHE A 46 -7.35 0.80 10.20
N SER A 47 -6.24 1.36 10.69
CA SER A 47 -5.88 2.74 10.44
C SER A 47 -4.39 2.89 10.13
N ILE A 48 -4.04 3.93 9.38
CA ILE A 48 -2.66 4.31 9.04
C ILE A 48 -2.42 5.74 9.49
N GLY A 49 -1.42 5.94 10.33
CA GLY A 49 -0.97 7.25 10.74
C GLY A 49 -0.21 8.00 9.64
N ARG A 50 0.00 9.31 9.82
CA ARG A 50 0.82 10.09 8.88
C ARG A 50 2.28 9.66 8.95
N GLY A 51 2.92 9.54 7.78
CA GLY A 51 4.31 9.09 7.65
C GLY A 51 4.54 7.63 8.03
N GLN A 52 3.50 6.84 8.27
CA GLN A 52 3.56 5.44 8.66
C GLN A 52 3.60 4.51 7.44
N VAL A 53 4.31 3.40 7.58
CA VAL A 53 4.20 2.23 6.68
C VAL A 53 3.37 1.16 7.36
N PHE A 54 2.25 0.81 6.75
CA PHE A 54 1.36 -0.25 7.24
C PHE A 54 1.39 -1.42 6.26
N GLY A 55 1.77 -2.59 6.76
CA GLY A 55 1.82 -3.84 6.00
C GLY A 55 0.49 -4.58 6.01
N LEU A 56 0.10 -5.16 4.87
CA LEU A 56 -1.05 -6.05 4.78
C LEU A 56 -0.62 -7.37 4.18
N ALA A 57 -0.47 -8.40 5.04
CA ALA A 57 0.00 -9.73 4.72
C ALA A 57 -1.13 -10.74 4.57
N GLY A 58 -0.85 -11.88 3.95
CA GLY A 58 -1.76 -13.01 3.82
C GLY A 58 -1.62 -13.71 2.47
N GLU A 59 -2.21 -14.89 2.33
CA GLU A 59 -2.18 -15.67 1.10
C GLU A 59 -2.84 -14.96 -0.09
N SER A 60 -2.49 -15.40 -1.30
CA SER A 60 -3.14 -14.90 -2.53
C SER A 60 -4.65 -15.13 -2.45
N GLY A 61 -5.42 -14.14 -2.89
CA GLY A 61 -6.89 -14.19 -2.86
C GLY A 61 -7.53 -13.93 -1.49
N CYS A 62 -6.80 -13.62 -0.39
CA CYS A 62 -7.43 -13.33 0.90
C CYS A 62 -8.10 -11.94 1.03
N GLY A 63 -8.11 -11.12 -0.04
CA GLY A 63 -8.83 -9.83 -0.05
C GLY A 63 -7.95 -8.57 -0.01
N LYS A 64 -6.61 -8.67 0.06
CA LYS A 64 -5.70 -7.52 0.18
C LYS A 64 -5.85 -6.49 -0.95
N SER A 65 -5.73 -6.94 -2.20
CA SER A 65 -5.91 -6.06 -3.37
C SER A 65 -7.33 -5.52 -3.48
N THR A 66 -8.33 -6.28 -2.99
CA THR A 66 -9.72 -5.81 -2.93
C THR A 66 -9.86 -4.63 -1.98
N ILE A 67 -9.18 -4.64 -0.82
CA ILE A 67 -9.13 -3.49 0.09
C ILE A 67 -8.46 -2.28 -0.58
N ALA A 68 -7.29 -2.49 -1.23
CA ALA A 68 -6.60 -1.42 -1.94
C ALA A 68 -7.47 -0.76 -3.02
N HIS A 69 -8.16 -1.58 -3.83
CA HIS A 69 -9.10 -1.11 -4.84
C HIS A 69 -10.33 -0.42 -4.25
N SER A 70 -10.79 -0.85 -3.07
CA SER A 70 -11.90 -0.20 -2.34
C SER A 70 -11.51 1.20 -1.89
N ILE A 71 -10.29 1.40 -1.37
CA ILE A 71 -9.79 2.71 -0.93
C ILE A 71 -9.77 3.70 -2.11
N LEU A 72 -9.42 3.24 -3.30
CA LEU A 72 -9.44 4.06 -4.53
C LEU A 72 -10.79 4.11 -5.22
N ARG A 73 -11.78 3.32 -4.79
CA ARG A 73 -13.06 3.12 -5.50
C ARG A 73 -12.86 2.75 -6.98
N VAL A 74 -11.91 1.83 -7.27
CA VAL A 74 -11.65 1.30 -8.62
C VAL A 74 -12.11 -0.15 -8.77
N LEU A 75 -12.87 -0.66 -7.82
CA LEU A 75 -13.52 -1.97 -7.95
C LEU A 75 -14.41 -1.99 -9.19
N ARG A 76 -14.30 -3.07 -9.96
CA ARG A 76 -15.15 -3.29 -11.14
C ARG A 76 -16.18 -4.38 -10.86
N PRO A 77 -17.36 -4.30 -11.46
CA PRO A 77 -18.31 -5.40 -11.41
C PRO A 77 -17.63 -6.74 -11.79
N PRO A 78 -17.94 -7.84 -11.10
CA PRO A 78 -19.04 -8.02 -10.15
C PRO A 78 -18.74 -7.67 -8.67
N ALA A 79 -17.64 -6.96 -8.36
CA ALA A 79 -17.30 -6.56 -6.99
C ALA A 79 -18.13 -5.37 -6.52
N VAL A 80 -18.68 -5.44 -5.31
CA VAL A 80 -19.52 -4.40 -4.68
C VAL A 80 -19.08 -4.20 -3.22
N ILE A 81 -18.94 -2.94 -2.79
CA ILE A 81 -18.79 -2.60 -1.37
C ILE A 81 -20.20 -2.63 -0.75
N THR A 82 -20.44 -3.57 0.16
CA THR A 82 -21.75 -3.78 0.79
C THR A 82 -21.89 -3.14 2.15
N GLY A 83 -20.78 -2.67 2.75
CA GLY A 83 -20.81 -1.98 4.04
C GLY A 83 -19.48 -1.39 4.46
N GLY A 84 -19.52 -0.60 5.52
CA GLY A 84 -18.35 0.02 6.14
C GLY A 84 -18.12 1.46 5.74
N GLN A 85 -16.95 1.97 6.13
CA GLN A 85 -16.50 3.33 5.87
C GLN A 85 -15.02 3.36 5.54
N ILE A 86 -14.64 4.22 4.62
CA ILE A 86 -13.25 4.50 4.27
C ILE A 86 -13.05 6.01 4.34
N ARG A 87 -12.18 6.47 5.25
CA ARG A 87 -11.81 7.88 5.35
C ARG A 87 -10.34 8.07 5.03
N VAL A 88 -10.06 9.08 4.22
CA VAL A 88 -8.70 9.55 3.96
C VAL A 88 -8.64 11.03 4.28
N ASP A 89 -7.73 11.43 5.15
CA ASP A 89 -7.58 12.81 5.61
C ASP A 89 -8.91 13.39 6.14
N GLY A 90 -9.71 12.55 6.83
CA GLY A 90 -11.04 12.86 7.36
C GLY A 90 -12.20 12.79 6.37
N ALA A 91 -11.95 12.81 5.05
CA ALA A 91 -12.99 12.73 4.03
C ALA A 91 -13.46 11.29 3.79
N ASP A 92 -14.77 11.07 3.74
CA ASP A 92 -15.38 9.76 3.47
C ASP A 92 -15.36 9.46 1.96
N VAL A 93 -14.44 8.58 1.55
CA VAL A 93 -14.21 8.24 0.14
C VAL A 93 -15.43 7.60 -0.51
N LEU A 94 -16.23 6.84 0.26
CA LEU A 94 -17.40 6.14 -0.29
C LEU A 94 -18.54 7.11 -0.66
N LYS A 95 -18.52 8.33 -0.11
CA LYS A 95 -19.53 9.37 -0.35
C LYS A 95 -19.11 10.42 -1.38
N MET A 96 -17.85 10.41 -1.85
CA MET A 96 -17.35 11.36 -2.84
C MET A 96 -18.11 11.24 -4.15
N GLN A 97 -18.41 12.38 -4.78
CA GLN A 97 -18.91 12.46 -6.15
C GLN A 97 -17.76 12.22 -7.15
N ASP A 98 -18.09 11.95 -8.41
CA ASP A 98 -17.08 11.56 -9.41
C ASP A 98 -15.98 12.61 -9.60
N ALA A 99 -16.30 13.89 -9.61
CA ALA A 99 -15.32 14.97 -9.72
C ALA A 99 -14.39 15.07 -8.50
N GLU A 100 -14.94 14.88 -7.29
CA GLU A 100 -14.15 14.82 -6.05
C GLU A 100 -13.23 13.59 -6.02
N LEU A 101 -13.75 12.47 -6.51
CA LEU A 101 -13.02 11.20 -6.57
C LEU A 101 -11.89 11.24 -7.61
N GLU A 102 -12.06 11.98 -8.72
CA GLU A 102 -11.02 12.20 -9.72
C GLU A 102 -9.86 13.02 -9.13
N ASP A 103 -10.17 14.13 -8.41
CA ASP A 103 -9.14 14.94 -7.72
C ASP A 103 -8.50 14.19 -6.54
N PHE A 104 -9.27 13.37 -5.81
CA PHE A 104 -8.79 12.51 -4.72
C PHE A 104 -7.75 11.50 -5.22
N ARG A 105 -8.05 10.81 -6.32
CA ARG A 105 -7.10 9.94 -6.99
C ARG A 105 -5.95 10.79 -7.50
N TRP A 106 -4.72 10.31 -7.33
CA TRP A 106 -3.46 10.98 -7.64
C TRP A 106 -3.03 12.05 -6.62
N ARG A 107 -3.89 12.97 -6.19
CA ARG A 107 -3.51 14.06 -5.27
C ARG A 107 -3.47 13.63 -3.80
N LYS A 108 -4.41 12.80 -3.39
CA LYS A 108 -4.47 12.30 -2.00
C LYS A 108 -3.95 10.88 -1.89
N VAL A 109 -4.32 10.02 -2.82
CA VAL A 109 -3.92 8.61 -2.85
C VAL A 109 -3.44 8.24 -4.24
N ALA A 110 -2.26 7.64 -4.31
CA ALA A 110 -1.75 7.02 -5.53
C ALA A 110 -1.51 5.52 -5.30
N MET A 111 -1.47 4.74 -6.38
CA MET A 111 -1.28 3.30 -6.30
C MET A 111 -0.27 2.81 -7.34
N VAL A 112 0.64 1.96 -6.87
CA VAL A 112 1.47 1.10 -7.70
C VAL A 112 0.83 -0.28 -7.71
N PHE A 113 0.24 -0.66 -8.84
CA PHE A 113 -0.47 -1.93 -9.02
C PHE A 113 0.48 -3.11 -9.14
N GLN A 114 -0.02 -4.31 -8.90
CA GLN A 114 0.69 -5.55 -9.19
C GLN A 114 1.12 -5.59 -10.67
N SER A 115 2.36 -5.98 -10.93
CA SER A 115 2.95 -5.98 -12.29
C SER A 115 2.95 -4.59 -12.99
N ALA A 116 3.04 -3.52 -12.21
CA ALA A 116 2.98 -2.14 -12.70
C ALA A 116 4.00 -1.79 -13.79
N MET A 117 5.11 -2.53 -13.88
CA MET A 117 6.09 -2.39 -14.98
C MET A 117 5.46 -2.60 -16.37
N ASN A 118 4.38 -3.37 -16.46
CA ASN A 118 3.65 -3.64 -17.71
C ASN A 118 2.57 -2.58 -17.99
N SER A 119 2.31 -1.65 -17.07
CA SER A 119 1.35 -0.56 -17.25
C SER A 119 1.92 0.60 -18.07
N LEU A 120 3.26 0.66 -18.22
CA LEU A 120 3.87 1.68 -19.07
C LEU A 120 3.53 1.44 -20.54
N ASN A 121 3.06 2.50 -21.21
CA ASN A 121 2.76 2.45 -22.62
C ASN A 121 4.06 2.28 -23.43
N PRO A 122 4.26 1.17 -24.19
CA PRO A 122 5.52 0.90 -24.86
C PRO A 122 5.80 1.78 -26.08
N VAL A 123 4.80 2.49 -26.60
CA VAL A 123 4.92 3.28 -27.86
C VAL A 123 5.15 4.77 -27.64
N ILE A 124 5.17 5.23 -26.38
CA ILE A 124 5.52 6.61 -26.02
C ILE A 124 6.66 6.62 -25.01
N THR A 125 7.42 7.71 -24.96
CA THR A 125 8.58 7.83 -24.09
C THR A 125 8.17 7.89 -22.61
N VAL A 126 9.11 7.55 -21.73
CA VAL A 126 8.91 7.68 -20.28
C VAL A 126 8.58 9.11 -19.87
N GLY A 127 9.27 10.07 -20.49
CA GLY A 127 9.02 11.49 -20.23
C GLY A 127 7.58 11.90 -20.57
N GLU A 128 7.08 11.51 -21.74
CA GLU A 128 5.70 11.82 -22.15
C GLU A 128 4.67 11.24 -21.18
N GLN A 129 4.91 10.05 -20.62
CA GLN A 129 4.00 9.43 -19.65
C GLN A 129 3.97 10.19 -18.32
N ILE A 130 5.11 10.70 -17.85
CA ILE A 130 5.17 11.52 -16.63
C ILE A 130 4.57 12.90 -16.89
N ASP A 131 4.92 13.52 -18.02
CA ASP A 131 4.41 14.85 -18.43
C ASP A 131 2.87 14.86 -18.52
N ASP A 132 2.28 13.80 -19.10
CA ASP A 132 0.83 13.66 -19.26
C ASP A 132 0.10 13.76 -17.90
N VAL A 133 0.60 13.09 -16.89
CA VAL A 133 0.05 13.14 -15.51
C VAL A 133 0.16 14.56 -14.94
N LEU A 134 1.32 15.22 -15.10
CA LEU A 134 1.57 16.55 -14.58
C LEU A 134 0.73 17.62 -15.28
N ILE A 135 0.56 17.51 -16.59
CA ILE A 135 -0.25 18.44 -17.38
C ILE A 135 -1.73 18.28 -17.05
N ARG A 136 -2.24 17.03 -17.03
CA ARG A 136 -3.68 16.76 -16.80
C ARG A 136 -4.11 17.11 -15.39
N HIS A 137 -3.34 16.73 -14.38
CA HIS A 137 -3.75 16.84 -12.98
C HIS A 137 -3.18 18.07 -12.26
N ASN A 138 -2.02 18.59 -12.67
CA ASN A 138 -1.39 19.78 -12.07
C ASN A 138 -1.49 21.03 -12.95
N ARG A 139 -2.05 20.90 -14.15
CA ARG A 139 -2.20 22.01 -15.13
C ARG A 139 -0.87 22.73 -15.43
N LEU A 140 0.25 22.01 -15.37
CA LEU A 140 1.55 22.58 -15.73
C LEU A 140 1.63 22.81 -17.23
N SER A 141 2.39 23.83 -17.63
CA SER A 141 2.78 23.98 -19.03
C SER A 141 3.70 22.82 -19.46
N PRO A 142 3.80 22.49 -20.76
CA PRO A 142 4.68 21.42 -21.22
C PRO A 142 6.14 21.58 -20.79
N ALA A 143 6.66 22.82 -20.74
CA ALA A 143 8.01 23.10 -20.27
C ALA A 143 8.18 22.79 -18.78
N GLN A 144 7.25 23.23 -17.93
CA GLN A 144 7.25 22.95 -16.49
C GLN A 144 7.08 21.47 -16.20
N ALA A 145 6.21 20.77 -16.95
CA ALA A 145 6.02 19.35 -16.81
C ALA A 145 7.32 18.59 -17.12
N ARG A 146 8.02 18.98 -18.20
CA ARG A 146 9.30 18.37 -18.60
C ARG A 146 10.39 18.56 -17.54
N GLU A 147 10.49 19.76 -16.96
CA GLU A 147 11.45 20.04 -15.88
C GLU A 147 11.12 19.19 -14.65
N ARG A 148 9.85 19.17 -14.22
CA ARG A 148 9.40 18.36 -13.08
C ARG A 148 9.58 16.85 -13.33
N SER A 149 9.36 16.38 -14.53
CA SER A 149 9.61 14.97 -14.92
C SER A 149 11.09 14.61 -14.78
N ALA A 150 12.00 15.53 -15.13
CA ALA A 150 13.43 15.31 -14.94
C ALA A 150 13.81 15.22 -13.46
N GLU A 151 13.22 16.04 -12.61
CA GLU A 151 13.40 15.97 -11.15
C GLU A 151 12.87 14.65 -10.59
N LEU A 152 11.67 14.22 -11.00
CA LEU A 152 11.06 12.97 -10.55
C LEU A 152 11.93 11.75 -10.90
N LEU A 153 12.51 11.70 -12.10
CA LEU A 153 13.44 10.63 -12.45
C LEU A 153 14.70 10.65 -11.57
N LYS A 154 15.27 11.83 -11.29
CA LYS A 154 16.42 11.95 -10.38
C LYS A 154 16.09 11.46 -8.97
N ILE A 155 14.91 11.81 -8.46
CA ILE A 155 14.41 11.40 -7.14
C ILE A 155 14.36 9.86 -7.02
N VAL A 156 13.98 9.16 -8.11
CA VAL A 156 13.97 7.68 -8.15
C VAL A 156 15.28 7.08 -8.65
N GLY A 157 16.37 7.86 -8.69
CA GLY A 157 17.70 7.38 -9.05
C GLY A 157 17.86 7.01 -10.53
N ILE A 158 17.12 7.68 -11.41
CA ILE A 158 17.22 7.52 -12.88
C ILE A 158 17.74 8.83 -13.47
N GLU A 159 18.70 8.73 -14.38
CA GLU A 159 19.23 9.89 -15.10
C GLU A 159 18.16 10.56 -15.94
N SER A 160 18.08 11.89 -15.92
CA SER A 160 17.10 12.68 -16.67
C SER A 160 17.18 12.47 -18.20
N ALA A 161 18.35 12.09 -18.73
CA ALA A 161 18.50 11.71 -20.14
C ALA A 161 17.54 10.59 -20.57
N ARG A 162 17.13 9.72 -19.63
CA ARG A 162 16.18 8.63 -19.85
C ARG A 162 14.73 9.06 -20.09
N LEU A 163 14.40 10.34 -19.94
CA LEU A 163 13.09 10.88 -20.35
C LEU A 163 12.74 10.58 -21.81
N LYS A 164 13.77 10.52 -22.67
CA LYS A 164 13.62 10.22 -24.12
C LYS A 164 13.58 8.72 -24.41
N SER A 165 13.82 7.86 -23.42
CA SER A 165 13.81 6.41 -23.59
C SER A 165 12.39 5.86 -23.60
N PHE A 166 12.18 4.78 -24.35
CA PHE A 166 10.96 3.99 -24.30
C PHE A 166 11.05 2.92 -23.20
N PRO A 167 9.92 2.43 -22.67
CA PRO A 167 9.93 1.41 -21.62
C PRO A 167 10.75 0.14 -21.96
N HIS A 168 10.72 -0.31 -23.20
CA HIS A 168 11.47 -1.49 -23.64
C HIS A 168 13.00 -1.30 -23.64
N GLN A 169 13.50 -0.06 -23.58
CA GLN A 169 14.92 0.28 -23.47
C GLN A 169 15.43 0.33 -22.03
N MET A 170 14.57 -0.01 -21.04
CA MET A 170 14.85 0.06 -19.62
C MET A 170 14.81 -1.32 -18.96
N SER A 171 15.66 -1.55 -17.95
CA SER A 171 15.60 -2.76 -17.13
C SER A 171 14.27 -2.83 -16.33
N GLY A 172 13.92 -4.01 -15.82
CA GLY A 172 12.73 -4.18 -14.97
C GLY A 172 12.74 -3.25 -13.76
N GLY A 173 13.86 -3.17 -13.04
CA GLY A 173 13.99 -2.26 -11.90
C GLY A 173 13.88 -0.78 -12.28
N MET A 174 14.39 -0.37 -13.46
CA MET A 174 14.20 1.00 -13.94
C MET A 174 12.74 1.29 -14.26
N ARG A 175 12.05 0.37 -14.95
CA ARG A 175 10.61 0.52 -15.23
C ARG A 175 9.80 0.64 -13.95
N GLN A 176 10.11 -0.17 -12.94
CA GLN A 176 9.45 -0.09 -11.64
C GLN A 176 9.66 1.27 -10.96
N ARG A 177 10.89 1.80 -10.99
CA ARG A 177 11.21 3.14 -10.48
C ARG A 177 10.47 4.26 -11.23
N VAL A 178 10.31 4.13 -12.54
CA VAL A 178 9.48 5.06 -13.34
C VAL A 178 8.02 5.04 -12.89
N VAL A 179 7.44 3.87 -12.68
CA VAL A 179 6.04 3.77 -12.18
C VAL A 179 5.92 4.41 -10.80
N ILE A 180 6.91 4.23 -9.92
CA ILE A 180 6.93 4.89 -8.61
C ILE A 180 7.04 6.41 -8.79
N ALA A 181 7.88 6.91 -9.71
CA ALA A 181 7.97 8.34 -10.02
C ALA A 181 6.63 8.91 -10.50
N ILE A 182 5.93 8.20 -11.39
CA ILE A 182 4.58 8.55 -11.84
C ILE A 182 3.60 8.60 -10.67
N ALA A 183 3.60 7.60 -9.79
CA ALA A 183 2.72 7.56 -8.63
C ALA A 183 2.99 8.72 -7.64
N LEU A 184 4.25 9.17 -7.53
CA LEU A 184 4.66 10.27 -6.66
C LEU A 184 4.58 11.65 -7.34
N ALA A 185 4.19 11.74 -8.62
CA ALA A 185 4.23 12.97 -9.41
C ALA A 185 3.46 14.12 -8.77
N LEU A 186 2.35 13.83 -8.11
CA LEU A 186 1.48 14.82 -7.46
C LEU A 186 1.64 14.88 -5.94
N ASN A 187 2.70 14.30 -5.38
CA ASN A 187 2.98 14.25 -3.94
C ASN A 187 1.79 13.73 -3.11
N PRO A 188 1.28 12.51 -3.36
CA PRO A 188 0.14 11.97 -2.64
C PRO A 188 0.45 11.82 -1.14
N ALA A 189 -0.57 11.99 -0.29
CA ALA A 189 -0.42 11.76 1.14
C ALA A 189 -0.30 10.26 1.50
N LEU A 190 -0.94 9.39 0.68
CA LEU A 190 -0.92 7.93 0.82
C LEU A 190 -0.48 7.27 -0.49
N LEU A 191 0.55 6.45 -0.43
CA LEU A 191 0.97 5.57 -1.52
C LEU A 191 0.56 4.13 -1.20
N ILE A 192 -0.29 3.53 -2.03
CA ILE A 192 -0.63 2.11 -1.96
C ILE A 192 0.31 1.35 -2.89
N MET A 193 0.96 0.32 -2.38
CA MET A 193 1.85 -0.54 -3.15
C MET A 193 1.35 -1.98 -3.06
N ASP A 194 0.77 -2.48 -4.15
CA ASP A 194 0.24 -3.84 -4.24
C ASP A 194 1.25 -4.73 -4.99
N GLU A 195 1.98 -5.54 -4.23
CA GLU A 195 3.04 -6.43 -4.70
C GLU A 195 4.05 -5.72 -5.65
N PRO A 196 4.62 -4.59 -5.24
CA PRO A 196 5.33 -3.71 -6.15
C PRO A 196 6.62 -4.29 -6.71
N THR A 197 7.14 -5.36 -6.13
CA THR A 197 8.44 -5.94 -6.48
C THR A 197 8.38 -7.39 -6.96
N THR A 198 7.17 -7.93 -7.12
CA THR A 198 6.95 -9.26 -7.71
C THR A 198 7.53 -9.28 -9.12
N ALA A 199 8.32 -10.25 -9.48
CA ALA A 199 9.07 -10.36 -10.74
C ALA A 199 10.40 -9.58 -10.82
N LEU A 200 10.93 -9.08 -9.70
CA LEU A 200 12.28 -8.56 -9.60
C LEU A 200 13.16 -9.50 -8.76
N ASP A 201 14.46 -9.50 -9.04
CA ASP A 201 15.41 -10.21 -8.19
C ASP A 201 15.52 -9.55 -6.79
N VAL A 202 15.93 -10.34 -5.79
CA VAL A 202 15.95 -9.93 -4.37
C VAL A 202 16.82 -8.69 -4.12
N VAL A 203 17.90 -8.52 -4.89
CA VAL A 203 18.82 -7.38 -4.71
C VAL A 203 18.13 -6.10 -5.18
N VAL A 204 17.55 -6.11 -6.38
CA VAL A 204 16.82 -4.98 -6.96
C VAL A 204 15.59 -4.64 -6.11
N GLN A 205 14.89 -5.66 -5.59
CA GLN A 205 13.75 -5.49 -4.71
C GLN A 205 14.13 -4.71 -3.44
N LYS A 206 15.19 -5.12 -2.74
CA LYS A 206 15.69 -4.43 -1.54
C LYS A 206 16.14 -3.01 -1.83
N ASP A 207 16.78 -2.80 -2.97
CA ASP A 207 17.24 -1.48 -3.40
C ASP A 207 16.06 -0.52 -3.62
N ILE A 208 15.00 -0.97 -4.29
CA ILE A 208 13.77 -0.19 -4.51
C ILE A 208 13.09 0.15 -3.19
N LEU A 209 12.93 -0.83 -2.28
CA LEU A 209 12.30 -0.58 -0.99
C LEU A 209 13.10 0.41 -0.12
N ARG A 210 14.43 0.29 -0.10
CA ARG A 210 15.31 1.25 0.59
C ARG A 210 15.15 2.66 0.03
N GLN A 211 15.08 2.79 -1.30
CA GLN A 211 14.84 4.07 -1.95
C GLN A 211 13.47 4.66 -1.59
N ILE A 212 12.42 3.84 -1.57
CA ILE A 212 11.07 4.28 -1.15
C ILE A 212 11.08 4.76 0.30
N GLN A 213 11.82 4.11 1.22
CA GLN A 213 11.96 4.60 2.60
C GLN A 213 12.63 5.98 2.66
N GLN A 214 13.67 6.19 1.86
CA GLN A 214 14.33 7.50 1.76
C GLN A 214 13.37 8.57 1.21
N LEU A 215 12.60 8.24 0.18
CA LEU A 215 11.59 9.13 -0.39
C LEU A 215 10.47 9.43 0.61
N LYS A 216 10.00 8.43 1.35
CA LYS A 216 9.01 8.61 2.43
C LYS A 216 9.54 9.58 3.50
N ALA A 217 10.78 9.42 3.92
CA ALA A 217 11.38 10.31 4.91
C ALA A 217 11.53 11.76 4.40
N ALA A 218 11.83 11.95 3.11
CA ALA A 218 12.01 13.27 2.50
C ALA A 218 10.67 13.96 2.17
N LEU A 219 9.66 13.22 1.72
CA LEU A 219 8.38 13.75 1.21
C LEU A 219 7.22 13.62 2.21
N GLY A 220 7.37 12.82 3.27
CA GLY A 220 6.40 12.71 4.37
C GLY A 220 5.12 11.91 4.07
N PHE A 221 5.03 11.17 2.96
CA PHE A 221 3.86 10.37 2.65
C PHE A 221 3.78 9.09 3.51
N SER A 222 2.58 8.53 3.62
CA SER A 222 2.34 7.23 4.27
C SER A 222 2.22 6.13 3.23
N ILE A 223 2.41 4.88 3.65
CA ILE A 223 2.39 3.73 2.74
C ILE A 223 1.45 2.65 3.25
N LEU A 224 0.57 2.14 2.38
CA LEU A 224 -0.06 0.83 2.53
C LEU A 224 0.72 -0.15 1.66
N PHE A 225 1.45 -1.07 2.30
CA PHE A 225 2.33 -2.03 1.64
C PHE A 225 1.71 -3.41 1.66
N ILE A 226 1.39 -3.94 0.49
CA ILE A 226 0.80 -5.27 0.30
C ILE A 226 1.85 -6.17 -0.35
N THR A 227 2.16 -7.28 0.30
CA THR A 227 3.04 -8.33 -0.24
C THR A 227 2.70 -9.67 0.39
N HIS A 228 3.08 -10.74 -0.30
CA HIS A 228 3.06 -12.08 0.27
C HIS A 228 4.40 -12.42 0.96
N ASP A 229 5.46 -11.64 0.77
CA ASP A 229 6.75 -11.82 1.45
C ASP A 229 6.74 -11.15 2.82
N VAL A 230 6.52 -11.97 3.86
CA VAL A 230 6.44 -11.49 5.24
C VAL A 230 7.80 -10.96 5.72
N SER A 231 8.92 -11.50 5.25
CA SER A 231 10.26 -11.03 5.65
C SER A 231 10.49 -9.58 5.22
N LEU A 232 10.14 -9.27 3.97
CA LEU A 232 10.19 -7.89 3.47
C LEU A 232 9.21 -6.98 4.22
N MET A 233 8.02 -7.50 4.54
CA MET A 233 7.02 -6.73 5.26
C MET A 233 7.52 -6.31 6.64
N VAL A 234 8.13 -7.20 7.39
CA VAL A 234 8.69 -6.91 8.73
C VAL A 234 9.85 -5.92 8.66
N GLU A 235 10.69 -6.01 7.62
CA GLU A 235 11.80 -5.07 7.40
C GLU A 235 11.32 -3.66 7.01
N PHE A 236 10.18 -3.58 6.29
CA PHE A 236 9.74 -2.35 5.66
C PHE A 236 8.61 -1.63 6.43
N SER A 237 7.78 -2.35 7.21
CA SER A 237 6.58 -1.81 7.84
C SER A 237 6.75 -1.47 9.32
N ASP A 238 6.08 -0.41 9.78
CA ASP A 238 5.98 -0.04 11.19
C ASP A 238 4.98 -0.95 11.91
N ASN A 239 3.76 -1.05 11.36
CA ASN A 239 2.71 -1.95 11.81
C ASN A 239 2.25 -2.84 10.65
N MET A 240 1.64 -3.97 10.97
CA MET A 240 1.08 -4.83 9.95
C MET A 240 -0.20 -5.53 10.43
N ALA A 241 -1.03 -5.90 9.47
CA ALA A 241 -2.17 -6.80 9.68
C ALA A 241 -1.99 -8.06 8.83
N VAL A 242 -2.38 -9.18 9.40
CA VAL A 242 -2.42 -10.48 8.71
C VAL A 242 -3.87 -10.79 8.37
N MET A 243 -4.10 -11.04 7.07
CA MET A 243 -5.43 -11.39 6.55
C MET A 243 -5.53 -12.88 6.26
N TYR A 244 -6.64 -13.46 6.65
CA TYR A 244 -7.04 -14.81 6.27
C TYR A 244 -8.51 -14.83 5.92
N ALA A 245 -8.86 -15.44 4.80
CA ALA A 245 -10.26 -15.62 4.38
C ALA A 245 -11.13 -14.34 4.49
N GLY A 246 -10.62 -13.19 4.04
CA GLY A 246 -11.37 -11.92 4.00
C GLY A 246 -11.38 -11.14 5.31
N GLU A 247 -10.77 -11.64 6.38
CA GLU A 247 -10.73 -11.00 7.68
C GLU A 247 -9.31 -10.66 8.12
N VAL A 248 -9.16 -9.64 8.96
CA VAL A 248 -7.92 -9.40 9.70
C VAL A 248 -7.94 -10.31 10.94
N VAL A 249 -6.99 -11.24 10.99
CA VAL A 249 -6.89 -12.22 12.09
C VAL A 249 -5.86 -11.80 13.15
N GLU A 250 -4.90 -10.95 12.79
CA GLU A 250 -3.93 -10.41 13.72
C GLU A 250 -3.44 -9.05 13.23
N MET A 251 -3.22 -8.09 14.15
CA MET A 251 -2.71 -6.76 13.86
C MET A 251 -1.89 -6.25 15.04
N ALA A 252 -0.61 -5.90 14.78
CA ALA A 252 0.32 -5.37 15.78
C ALA A 252 1.52 -4.67 15.08
N PRO A 253 2.48 -4.11 15.84
CA PRO A 253 3.78 -3.71 15.31
C PRO A 253 4.43 -4.87 14.53
N ALA A 254 5.00 -4.59 13.37
CA ALA A 254 5.50 -5.64 12.46
C ALA A 254 6.52 -6.58 13.13
N ARG A 255 7.40 -6.01 13.96
CA ARG A 255 8.39 -6.79 14.72
C ARG A 255 7.76 -7.71 15.77
N GLU A 256 6.66 -7.30 16.38
CA GLU A 256 5.93 -8.10 17.37
C GLU A 256 5.25 -9.31 16.72
N ILE A 257 4.55 -9.09 15.60
CA ILE A 257 3.97 -10.21 14.83
C ILE A 257 5.05 -11.22 14.42
N PHE A 258 6.22 -10.73 14.02
CA PHE A 258 7.32 -11.63 13.63
C PHE A 258 7.92 -12.41 14.80
N SER A 259 8.14 -11.76 15.94
CA SER A 259 8.80 -12.37 17.11
C SER A 259 7.86 -13.21 17.99
N ASN A 260 6.60 -12.81 18.11
CA ASN A 260 5.62 -13.45 18.98
C ASN A 260 4.21 -13.45 18.35
N PRO A 261 4.01 -14.17 17.22
CA PRO A 261 2.70 -14.28 16.60
C PRO A 261 1.71 -14.99 17.53
N ILE A 262 0.52 -14.43 17.68
CA ILE A 262 -0.53 -14.97 18.57
C ILE A 262 -1.43 -15.92 17.79
N HIS A 263 -1.89 -15.51 16.62
CA HIS A 263 -2.86 -16.28 15.84
C HIS A 263 -2.22 -17.53 15.21
N PRO A 264 -2.86 -18.73 15.26
CA PRO A 264 -2.30 -19.95 14.69
C PRO A 264 -1.97 -19.85 13.19
N TYR A 265 -2.80 -19.17 12.41
CA TYR A 265 -2.54 -18.93 10.99
C TYR A 265 -1.28 -18.08 10.78
N THR A 266 -1.08 -17.02 11.56
CA THR A 266 0.13 -16.17 11.50
C THR A 266 1.38 -16.99 11.81
N ARG A 267 1.32 -17.86 12.83
CA ARG A 267 2.42 -18.79 13.15
C ARG A 267 2.73 -19.72 11.99
N GLY A 268 1.71 -20.30 11.38
CA GLY A 268 1.84 -21.15 10.20
C GLY A 268 2.43 -20.40 9.01
N LEU A 269 1.92 -19.19 8.73
CA LEU A 269 2.41 -18.33 7.66
C LEU A 269 3.90 -18.02 7.83
N LEU A 270 4.32 -17.59 9.03
CA LEU A 270 5.73 -17.31 9.34
C LEU A 270 6.63 -18.53 9.27
N SER A 271 6.14 -19.69 9.71
CA SER A 271 6.91 -20.94 9.67
C SER A 271 7.09 -21.54 8.27
N SER A 272 6.27 -21.10 7.31
CA SER A 272 6.36 -21.50 5.90
C SER A 272 7.48 -20.78 5.15
N PHE A 273 8.05 -19.71 5.73
CA PHE A 273 9.17 -18.98 5.11
C PHE A 273 10.51 -19.48 5.63
N PRO A 274 11.50 -19.68 4.75
CA PRO A 274 12.84 -20.09 5.17
C PRO A 274 13.49 -19.00 6.00
N SER A 275 13.94 -19.33 7.21
CA SER A 275 14.78 -18.42 7.99
C SER A 275 16.11 -18.22 7.28
N LEU A 276 16.47 -16.97 6.98
CA LEU A 276 17.78 -16.61 6.41
C LEU A 276 18.91 -16.76 7.45
N GLN A 277 18.58 -16.88 8.73
CA GLN A 277 19.52 -17.06 9.83
C GLN A 277 19.10 -18.26 10.69
N GLY A 278 19.95 -19.30 10.75
CA GLY A 278 19.74 -20.44 11.63
C GLY A 278 19.88 -21.82 10.94
N ARG A 279 19.68 -22.89 11.74
CA ARG A 279 19.69 -24.27 11.22
C ARG A 279 18.53 -24.47 10.24
N ARG A 280 18.80 -25.12 9.11
CA ARG A 280 17.77 -25.55 8.14
C ARG A 280 16.68 -26.33 8.89
N ARG A 281 15.49 -25.74 9.00
CA ARG A 281 14.29 -26.44 9.49
C ARG A 281 13.51 -26.97 8.29
N LYS A 282 12.87 -28.12 8.46
CA LYS A 282 11.93 -28.64 7.46
C LYS A 282 10.74 -27.67 7.41
N LEU A 283 10.50 -27.09 6.24
CA LEU A 283 9.34 -26.22 6.04
C LEU A 283 8.08 -27.09 6.14
N THR A 284 7.17 -26.72 7.02
CA THR A 284 5.86 -27.34 7.14
C THR A 284 4.84 -26.33 6.64
N GLY A 285 4.09 -26.69 5.58
CA GLY A 285 2.97 -25.86 5.12
C GLY A 285 1.88 -25.74 6.17
N ILE A 286 1.02 -24.74 6.04
CA ILE A 286 -0.16 -24.59 6.89
C ILE A 286 -1.10 -25.76 6.57
N PRO A 287 -1.49 -26.60 7.56
CA PRO A 287 -2.40 -27.71 7.31
C PRO A 287 -3.81 -27.20 6.99
N GLY A 288 -4.49 -27.86 6.04
CA GLY A 288 -5.85 -27.53 5.62
C GLY A 288 -5.91 -26.77 4.29
N SER A 289 -7.10 -26.38 3.91
CA SER A 289 -7.39 -25.56 2.73
C SER A 289 -8.12 -24.29 3.16
N PRO A 290 -7.91 -23.15 2.49
CA PRO A 290 -8.73 -21.96 2.73
C PRO A 290 -10.22 -22.30 2.63
N PRO A 291 -11.08 -21.72 3.49
CA PRO A 291 -12.51 -21.97 3.42
C PRO A 291 -13.07 -21.54 2.07
N ASP A 292 -13.99 -22.34 1.52
CA ASP A 292 -14.73 -21.97 0.32
C ASP A 292 -15.57 -20.72 0.63
N ARG A 293 -15.36 -19.67 -0.14
CA ARG A 293 -16.05 -18.38 0.03
C ARG A 293 -17.34 -18.27 -0.79
N GLY A 294 -17.67 -19.30 -1.55
CA GLY A 294 -18.93 -19.46 -2.25
C GLY A 294 -19.96 -20.05 -1.29
N TYR A 295 -21.02 -19.29 -1.03
CA TYR A 295 -22.19 -19.62 -0.22
C TYR A 295 -22.02 -19.39 1.29
N GLY A 296 -22.85 -18.48 1.78
CA GLY A 296 -23.19 -18.14 3.15
C GLY A 296 -22.41 -18.90 4.21
N ARG A 297 -21.62 -18.20 5.02
CA ARG A 297 -20.95 -18.82 6.17
C ARG A 297 -21.96 -19.68 6.90
N ASP A 298 -21.69 -20.95 7.02
CA ASP A 298 -22.30 -21.78 8.03
C ASP A 298 -21.79 -21.27 9.40
N PRO A 299 -22.61 -20.55 10.18
CA PRO A 299 -22.18 -19.96 11.44
C PRO A 299 -21.76 -21.02 12.48
N THR A 300 -21.97 -22.31 12.18
CA THR A 300 -21.66 -23.42 13.07
C THR A 300 -20.27 -24.03 12.83
N LYS A 301 -19.58 -23.65 11.75
CA LYS A 301 -18.20 -24.11 11.45
C LYS A 301 -17.19 -23.04 11.86
N THR A 302 -17.06 -22.83 13.17
CA THR A 302 -15.93 -22.12 13.76
C THR A 302 -14.71 -23.05 13.72
N ILE A 303 -13.58 -22.53 13.21
CA ILE A 303 -12.24 -23.21 13.23
C ILE A 303 -11.74 -23.27 14.65
#